data_beb518355d6ae03a6d35b370c0dd0c57
#
_entry.id   beb518355d6ae03a6d35b370c0dd0c57
#
_cell.length_a   1.000
_cell.length_b   1.000
_cell.length_c   1.000
_cell.angle_alpha   90.00
_cell.angle_beta   90.00
_cell.angle_gamma   90.00
#
_symmetry.space_group_name_H-M   'P 1'
#
loop_
_entity.id
_entity.type
_entity.pdbx_description
1 polymer ?
#
loop_
_entity_poly.entity_id
_entity_poly.type
_entity_poly.pdbx_seq_one_letter_code
_entity_poly.pdbx_strand_id
1 'polypeptide(L)'
;SLYRISETALKNLPSKASAEIRIADEIDTILLDAYPFNTQTDTVDLPAQLKLTEPPDSTLQLIQFVGPIKSEWLQAVEETGVTLVHYIANNAYLIWSDPTSRARLDILPGSHSFMQYSSVYEPYFKSGPSIRTRVLQQKDPSEVVRVTIQIYNHDQVTKSQQIIDNLTLKEIVPWHSILSYQNTTVTVLAGDLATIAQLPD
;
A
#
# COMPACT_ATOMS: atom_id res chain seq x y z
N SER A 1 -24.03 -7.02 12.00
CA SER A 1 -23.27 -5.87 12.54
C SER A 1 -21.95 -6.36 13.08
N LEU A 2 -20.88 -5.62 12.86
CA LEU A 2 -19.53 -5.89 13.37
C LEU A 2 -19.29 -5.00 14.60
N TYR A 3 -18.76 -5.58 15.67
CA TYR A 3 -18.42 -4.86 16.88
C TYR A 3 -17.05 -5.30 17.38
N ARG A 4 -16.27 -4.37 17.89
CA ARG A 4 -15.05 -4.65 18.63
C ARG A 4 -15.40 -4.84 20.11
N ILE A 5 -15.02 -6.00 20.67
CA ILE A 5 -15.25 -6.30 22.10
C ILE A 5 -13.93 -6.78 22.71
N SER A 6 -13.71 -6.48 23.99
CA SER A 6 -12.56 -6.97 24.72
C SER A 6 -12.69 -8.48 24.99
N GLU A 7 -11.56 -9.18 25.15
CA GLU A 7 -11.56 -10.59 25.55
C GLU A 7 -12.34 -10.84 26.84
N THR A 8 -12.26 -9.91 27.79
CA THR A 8 -13.01 -9.99 29.05
C THR A 8 -14.52 -9.91 28.81
N ALA A 9 -14.97 -9.02 27.93
CA ALA A 9 -16.37 -8.91 27.56
C ALA A 9 -16.84 -10.16 26.79
N LEU A 10 -16.01 -10.71 25.92
CA LEU A 10 -16.30 -11.94 25.17
C LEU A 10 -16.51 -13.14 26.13
N LYS A 11 -15.65 -13.30 27.14
CA LYS A 11 -15.76 -14.37 28.14
C LYS A 11 -17.01 -14.26 29.02
N ASN A 12 -17.57 -13.07 29.18
CA ASN A 12 -18.74 -12.78 29.99
C ASN A 12 -20.06 -12.78 29.20
N LEU A 13 -20.03 -13.14 27.93
CA LEU A 13 -21.25 -13.22 27.12
C LEU A 13 -22.14 -14.40 27.57
N PRO A 14 -23.48 -14.22 27.62
CA PRO A 14 -24.40 -15.32 27.85
C PRO A 14 -24.19 -16.41 26.79
N SER A 15 -24.30 -17.68 27.20
CA SER A 15 -24.06 -18.85 26.31
C SER A 15 -24.91 -18.84 25.04
N LYS A 16 -26.10 -18.27 25.09
CA LYS A 16 -26.99 -18.11 23.93
C LYS A 16 -26.45 -17.06 22.93
N ALA A 17 -25.88 -15.95 23.40
CA ALA A 17 -25.27 -14.95 22.56
C ALA A 17 -23.93 -15.44 21.97
N SER A 18 -23.16 -16.23 22.72
CA SER A 18 -21.89 -16.80 22.24
C SER A 18 -22.07 -17.75 21.06
N ALA A 19 -23.20 -18.42 20.94
CA ALA A 19 -23.48 -19.34 19.82
C ALA A 19 -23.79 -18.61 18.50
N GLU A 20 -24.15 -17.33 18.56
CA GLU A 20 -24.50 -16.50 17.39
C GLU A 20 -23.38 -15.52 16.99
N ILE A 21 -22.30 -15.46 17.77
CA ILE A 21 -21.18 -14.56 17.54
C ILE A 21 -20.09 -15.32 16.77
N ARG A 22 -19.72 -14.76 15.61
CA ARG A 22 -18.53 -15.15 14.87
C ARG A 22 -17.39 -14.19 15.20
N ILE A 23 -16.26 -14.74 15.64
CA ILE A 23 -15.02 -13.98 15.76
C ILE A 23 -14.49 -13.77 14.34
N ALA A 24 -14.07 -12.56 14.01
CA ALA A 24 -13.64 -12.16 12.68
C ALA A 24 -12.34 -11.33 12.74
N ASP A 25 -11.38 -11.75 13.57
CA ASP A 25 -10.09 -11.08 13.73
C ASP A 25 -9.26 -11.08 12.43
N GLU A 26 -9.59 -11.99 11.51
CA GLU A 26 -9.01 -12.03 10.18
C GLU A 26 -9.22 -10.75 9.36
N ILE A 27 -10.26 -9.96 9.67
CA ILE A 27 -10.52 -8.69 8.96
C ILE A 27 -9.53 -7.57 9.32
N ASP A 28 -8.80 -7.70 10.42
CA ASP A 28 -7.75 -6.75 10.80
C ASP A 28 -6.45 -7.00 10.03
N THR A 29 -6.35 -8.11 9.28
CA THR A 29 -5.21 -8.42 8.43
C THR A 29 -5.37 -7.79 7.06
N ILE A 30 -4.48 -6.89 6.67
CA ILE A 30 -4.38 -6.42 5.27
C ILE A 30 -3.74 -7.52 4.44
N LEU A 31 -4.43 -7.96 3.38
CA LEU A 31 -3.96 -9.02 2.50
C LEU A 31 -3.15 -8.43 1.34
N LEU A 32 -1.94 -7.99 1.64
CA LEU A 32 -0.95 -7.70 0.60
C LEU A 32 -0.30 -9.02 0.17
N ASP A 33 -0.31 -9.31 -1.12
CA ASP A 33 0.24 -10.55 -1.71
C ASP A 33 1.64 -10.89 -1.19
N ALA A 34 2.41 -9.86 -0.95
CA ALA A 34 3.80 -9.96 -0.54
C ALA A 34 4.03 -10.05 0.95
N TYR A 35 3.13 -9.53 1.77
CA TYR A 35 3.31 -9.37 3.20
C TYR A 35 1.96 -9.11 3.87
N PRO A 36 1.13 -10.12 4.09
CA PRO A 36 -0.08 -9.96 4.88
C PRO A 36 0.30 -9.66 6.33
N PHE A 37 -0.33 -8.67 6.95
CA PHE A 37 -0.08 -8.32 8.35
C PHE A 37 -1.35 -7.84 9.04
N ASN A 38 -1.45 -8.13 10.34
CA ASN A 38 -2.54 -7.67 11.18
C ASN A 38 -2.20 -6.27 11.71
N THR A 39 -3.03 -5.28 11.40
CA THR A 39 -2.79 -3.87 11.74
C THR A 39 -2.97 -3.55 13.22
N GLN A 40 -3.49 -4.48 14.01
CA GLN A 40 -3.70 -4.30 15.45
C GLN A 40 -2.61 -4.97 16.29
N THR A 41 -2.01 -6.04 15.80
CA THR A 41 -1.09 -6.88 16.57
C THR A 41 0.32 -6.90 16.05
N ASP A 42 0.50 -6.70 14.73
CA ASP A 42 1.81 -6.88 14.12
C ASP A 42 2.58 -5.56 14.08
N THR A 43 3.87 -5.64 14.38
CA THR A 43 4.81 -4.58 14.06
C THR A 43 5.40 -4.86 12.68
N VAL A 44 5.15 -3.95 11.75
CA VAL A 44 5.70 -4.08 10.38
C VAL A 44 7.18 -3.72 10.40
N ASP A 45 8.03 -4.72 10.46
CA ASP A 45 9.49 -4.56 10.39
C ASP A 45 9.98 -4.94 8.99
N LEU A 46 10.29 -3.93 8.18
CA LEU A 46 10.73 -4.09 6.81
C LEU A 46 12.24 -3.88 6.69
N PRO A 47 12.91 -4.60 5.77
CA PRO A 47 14.32 -4.38 5.48
C PRO A 47 14.60 -2.94 5.04
N ALA A 48 15.67 -2.33 5.58
CA ALA A 48 16.01 -0.92 5.33
C ALA A 48 16.15 -0.58 3.83
N GLN A 49 16.64 -1.52 3.02
CA GLN A 49 16.82 -1.36 1.57
C GLN A 49 15.49 -1.21 0.80
N LEU A 50 14.39 -1.63 1.41
CA LEU A 50 13.04 -1.61 0.84
C LEU A 50 12.05 -0.80 1.69
N LYS A 51 12.58 0.15 2.48
CA LYS A 51 11.83 1.22 3.14
C LYS A 51 12.14 2.55 2.46
N LEU A 52 11.19 3.47 2.48
CA LEU A 52 11.45 4.85 2.09
C LEU A 52 12.42 5.49 3.08
N THR A 53 13.46 6.12 2.56
CA THR A 53 14.41 6.89 3.37
C THR A 53 13.74 8.15 3.91
N GLU A 54 12.98 8.80 3.04
CA GLU A 54 12.12 9.95 3.37
C GLU A 54 10.83 9.81 2.57
N PRO A 55 9.64 10.08 3.18
CA PRO A 55 8.39 10.06 2.43
C PRO A 55 8.46 11.13 1.33
N PRO A 56 8.18 10.80 0.07
CA PRO A 56 8.08 11.79 -0.99
C PRO A 56 6.93 12.76 -0.72
N ASP A 57 6.99 13.94 -1.36
CA ASP A 57 5.95 14.97 -1.22
C ASP A 57 4.56 14.39 -1.52
N SER A 58 4.42 13.70 -2.65
CA SER A 58 3.21 12.96 -2.99
C SER A 58 3.53 11.48 -3.08
N THR A 59 2.67 10.60 -2.56
CA THR A 59 2.95 9.16 -2.55
C THR A 59 1.69 8.33 -2.37
N LEU A 60 1.82 7.06 -2.71
CA LEU A 60 0.84 6.04 -2.34
C LEU A 60 0.87 5.78 -0.83
N GLN A 61 -0.32 5.66 -0.25
CA GLN A 61 -0.53 5.30 1.16
C GLN A 61 -1.51 4.15 1.27
N LEU A 62 -1.38 3.39 2.33
CA LEU A 62 -2.25 2.28 2.68
C LEU A 62 -3.09 2.69 3.88
N ILE A 63 -4.41 2.63 3.74
CA ILE A 63 -5.35 2.83 4.85
C ILE A 63 -6.21 1.60 5.05
N GLN A 64 -6.68 1.37 6.27
CA GLN A 64 -7.66 0.31 6.56
C GLN A 64 -8.76 0.83 7.47
N PHE A 65 -9.99 0.50 7.11
CA PHE A 65 -11.17 0.79 7.91
C PHE A 65 -11.43 -0.30 8.96
N VAL A 66 -12.07 0.08 10.07
CA VAL A 66 -12.36 -0.81 11.21
C VAL A 66 -13.31 -1.97 10.89
N GLY A 67 -13.96 -1.96 9.74
CA GLY A 67 -14.94 -2.98 9.35
C GLY A 67 -15.53 -2.70 8.00
N PRO A 68 -16.67 -3.33 7.63
CA PRO A 68 -17.31 -3.15 6.34
C PRO A 68 -17.49 -1.67 6.03
N ILE A 69 -16.92 -1.27 4.91
CA ILE A 69 -16.76 0.14 4.55
C ILE A 69 -18.12 0.77 4.27
N LYS A 70 -18.34 1.93 4.86
CA LYS A 70 -19.55 2.73 4.63
C LYS A 70 -19.26 3.86 3.67
N SER A 71 -20.25 4.25 2.88
CA SER A 71 -20.11 5.32 1.89
C SER A 71 -19.68 6.65 2.52
N GLU A 72 -20.22 6.96 3.70
CA GLU A 72 -19.88 8.18 4.43
C GLU A 72 -18.42 8.23 4.90
N TRP A 73 -17.78 7.07 5.14
CA TRP A 73 -16.36 6.99 5.49
C TRP A 73 -15.45 7.25 4.28
N LEU A 74 -15.81 6.65 3.14
CA LEU A 74 -15.12 6.91 1.88
C LEU A 74 -15.20 8.39 1.51
N GLN A 75 -16.41 8.96 1.56
CA GLN A 75 -16.62 10.36 1.28
C GLN A 75 -15.79 11.26 2.20
N ALA A 76 -15.77 11.00 3.51
CA ALA A 76 -14.97 11.77 4.47
C ALA A 76 -13.47 11.70 4.15
N VAL A 77 -12.97 10.54 3.72
CA VAL A 77 -11.58 10.37 3.29
C VAL A 77 -11.31 11.14 1.99
N GLU A 78 -12.18 11.04 0.97
CA GLU A 78 -12.04 11.76 -0.30
C GLU A 78 -12.12 13.28 -0.13
N GLU A 79 -12.94 13.80 0.80
CA GLU A 79 -13.06 15.22 1.13
C GLU A 79 -11.76 15.82 1.70
N THR A 80 -10.82 14.99 2.17
CA THR A 80 -9.48 15.46 2.53
C THR A 80 -8.63 15.84 1.32
N GLY A 81 -9.03 15.41 0.12
CA GLY A 81 -8.32 15.62 -1.14
C GLY A 81 -7.45 14.45 -1.57
N VAL A 82 -7.47 13.33 -0.85
CA VAL A 82 -6.81 12.09 -1.32
C VAL A 82 -7.60 11.44 -2.43
N THR A 83 -6.94 10.68 -3.29
CA THR A 83 -7.58 9.89 -4.34
C THR A 83 -7.59 8.40 -3.96
N LEU A 84 -8.75 7.77 -3.99
CA LEU A 84 -8.86 6.31 -3.83
C LEU A 84 -8.33 5.63 -5.10
N VAL A 85 -7.29 4.82 -4.98
CA VAL A 85 -6.62 4.18 -6.12
C VAL A 85 -7.10 2.74 -6.30
N HIS A 86 -7.02 1.94 -5.25
CA HIS A 86 -7.31 0.51 -5.34
C HIS A 86 -7.81 -0.05 -4.01
N TYR A 87 -8.87 -0.88 -4.07
CA TYR A 87 -9.35 -1.62 -2.90
C TYR A 87 -8.44 -2.84 -2.64
N ILE A 88 -8.07 -3.03 -1.40
CA ILE A 88 -7.32 -4.19 -0.92
C ILE A 88 -8.23 -4.95 0.06
N ALA A 89 -8.21 -6.28 -0.05
CA ALA A 89 -9.06 -7.13 0.78
C ALA A 89 -8.93 -6.85 2.28
N ASN A 90 -10.02 -7.05 3.00
CA ASN A 90 -10.20 -6.73 4.42
C ASN A 90 -10.24 -5.22 4.72
N ASN A 91 -11.09 -4.52 3.96
CA ASN A 91 -11.47 -3.12 4.20
C ASN A 91 -10.29 -2.13 4.08
N ALA A 92 -9.29 -2.43 3.28
CA ALA A 92 -8.17 -1.54 3.03
C ALA A 92 -8.27 -0.86 1.67
N TYR A 93 -7.61 0.28 1.52
CA TYR A 93 -7.43 1.00 0.27
C TYR A 93 -6.00 1.47 0.10
N LEU A 94 -5.52 1.38 -1.12
CA LEU A 94 -4.41 2.16 -1.60
C LEU A 94 -4.96 3.53 -2.01
N ILE A 95 -4.36 4.60 -1.49
CA ILE A 95 -4.74 5.98 -1.79
C ILE A 95 -3.52 6.74 -2.31
N TRP A 96 -3.76 7.76 -3.13
CA TRP A 96 -2.76 8.75 -3.53
C TRP A 96 -2.97 10.03 -2.73
N SER A 97 -1.90 10.58 -2.16
CA SER A 97 -1.95 11.80 -1.36
C SER A 97 -0.78 12.72 -1.68
N ASP A 98 -1.05 14.02 -1.77
CA ASP A 98 -0.07 15.09 -1.67
C ASP A 98 0.11 15.52 -0.19
N PRO A 99 1.09 16.40 0.15
CA PRO A 99 1.33 16.84 1.53
C PRO A 99 0.10 17.47 2.20
N THR A 100 -0.70 18.21 1.43
CA THR A 100 -1.87 18.93 1.97
C THR A 100 -3.00 17.96 2.29
N SER A 101 -3.32 17.06 1.37
CA SER A 101 -4.34 16.04 1.56
C SER A 101 -3.96 15.05 2.66
N ARG A 102 -2.67 14.69 2.75
CA ARG A 102 -2.13 13.87 3.85
C ARG A 102 -2.34 14.52 5.20
N ALA A 103 -1.92 15.80 5.34
CA ALA A 103 -2.10 16.53 6.59
C ALA A 103 -3.57 16.64 7.00
N ARG A 104 -4.50 16.80 6.03
CA ARG A 104 -5.93 16.80 6.31
C ARG A 104 -6.45 15.43 6.74
N LEU A 105 -5.97 14.37 6.11
CA LEU A 105 -6.31 12.99 6.48
C LEU A 105 -5.87 12.66 7.91
N ASP A 106 -4.65 13.08 8.30
CA ASP A 106 -4.08 12.81 9.62
C ASP A 106 -4.88 13.48 10.75
N ILE A 107 -5.47 14.65 10.48
CA ILE A 107 -6.29 15.40 11.45
C ILE A 107 -7.80 15.25 11.22
N LEU A 108 -8.22 14.35 10.35
CA LEU A 108 -9.64 14.15 10.01
C LEU A 108 -10.46 13.84 11.28
N PRO A 109 -11.44 14.71 11.65
CA PRO A 109 -12.22 14.51 12.86
C PRO A 109 -12.96 13.18 12.88
N GLY A 110 -12.83 12.44 13.97
CA GLY A 110 -13.50 11.14 14.13
C GLY A 110 -12.89 10.00 13.31
N SER A 111 -11.81 10.21 12.57
CA SER A 111 -11.15 9.17 11.77
C SER A 111 -10.83 7.92 12.58
N HIS A 112 -10.36 8.07 13.82
CA HIS A 112 -10.06 6.95 14.71
C HIS A 112 -11.25 6.04 15.03
N SER A 113 -12.47 6.49 14.78
CA SER A 113 -13.67 5.67 14.98
C SER A 113 -13.97 4.75 13.79
N PHE A 114 -13.39 5.01 12.62
CA PHE A 114 -13.66 4.25 11.41
C PHE A 114 -12.40 3.84 10.62
N MET A 115 -11.26 4.49 10.82
CA MET A 115 -9.98 4.17 10.19
C MET A 115 -9.00 3.67 11.27
N GLN A 116 -8.55 2.43 11.13
CA GLN A 116 -7.70 1.79 12.14
C GLN A 116 -6.21 1.77 11.78
N TYR A 117 -5.90 2.01 10.51
CA TYR A 117 -4.52 2.01 10.02
C TYR A 117 -4.34 3.04 8.91
N SER A 118 -3.20 3.72 8.94
CA SER A 118 -2.73 4.60 7.88
C SER A 118 -1.20 4.59 7.87
N SER A 119 -0.58 4.34 6.73
CA SER A 119 0.87 4.33 6.54
C SER A 119 1.25 4.57 5.09
N VAL A 120 2.49 4.97 4.84
CA VAL A 120 3.05 5.03 3.50
C VAL A 120 3.11 3.62 2.89
N TYR A 121 2.87 3.53 1.58
CA TYR A 121 3.00 2.28 0.84
C TYR A 121 4.46 2.05 0.47
N GLU A 122 5.15 1.31 1.32
CA GLU A 122 6.60 1.13 1.27
C GLU A 122 7.09 0.38 0.01
N PRO A 123 8.33 0.61 -0.44
CA PRO A 123 8.96 -0.10 -1.55
C PRO A 123 8.87 -1.63 -1.44
N TYR A 124 8.91 -2.16 -0.23
CA TYR A 124 8.74 -3.59 0.02
C TYR A 124 7.41 -4.11 -0.52
N PHE A 125 6.33 -3.38 -0.30
CA PHE A 125 4.99 -3.77 -0.75
C PHE A 125 4.81 -3.61 -2.26
N LYS A 126 5.50 -2.64 -2.88
CA LYS A 126 5.49 -2.41 -4.34
C LYS A 126 6.26 -3.47 -5.12
N SER A 127 7.19 -4.16 -4.47
CA SER A 127 8.14 -5.06 -5.12
C SER A 127 7.65 -6.51 -5.10
N GLY A 128 7.65 -7.18 -6.24
CA GLY A 128 7.36 -8.61 -6.32
C GLY A 128 8.44 -9.47 -5.62
N PRO A 129 8.16 -10.74 -5.28
CA PRO A 129 9.06 -11.58 -4.49
C PRO A 129 10.47 -11.73 -5.08
N SER A 130 10.58 -11.90 -6.40
CA SER A 130 11.87 -12.02 -7.08
C SER A 130 12.69 -10.73 -7.02
N ILE A 131 12.04 -9.57 -7.11
CA ILE A 131 12.69 -8.26 -7.04
C ILE A 131 13.20 -8.02 -5.60
N ARG A 132 12.35 -8.27 -4.59
CA ARG A 132 12.77 -8.18 -3.17
C ARG A 132 13.99 -9.05 -2.90
N THR A 133 13.97 -10.31 -3.35
CA THR A 133 15.10 -11.22 -3.17
C THR A 133 16.39 -10.67 -3.79
N ARG A 134 16.31 -10.08 -4.99
CA ARG A 134 17.49 -9.50 -5.66
C ARG A 134 18.03 -8.29 -4.92
N VAL A 135 17.16 -7.36 -4.53
CA VAL A 135 17.53 -6.16 -3.77
C VAL A 135 18.17 -6.54 -2.43
N LEU A 136 17.59 -7.49 -1.70
CA LEU A 136 18.07 -7.89 -0.38
C LEU A 136 19.36 -8.70 -0.43
N GLN A 137 19.54 -9.55 -1.43
CA GLN A 137 20.75 -10.37 -1.56
C GLN A 137 21.93 -9.60 -2.13
N GLN A 138 21.70 -8.43 -2.73
CA GLN A 138 22.72 -7.56 -3.33
C GLN A 138 23.76 -8.36 -4.15
N LYS A 139 23.28 -9.36 -4.93
CA LYS A 139 24.14 -10.18 -5.79
C LYS A 139 24.79 -9.27 -6.83
N ASP A 140 24.97 -9.67 -8.01
CA ASP A 140 25.62 -8.88 -9.05
C ASP A 140 24.77 -7.65 -9.44
N PRO A 141 25.14 -6.40 -9.06
CA PRO A 141 24.38 -5.21 -9.42
C PRO A 141 24.40 -4.92 -10.93
N SER A 142 25.34 -5.51 -11.67
CA SER A 142 25.47 -5.37 -13.12
C SER A 142 24.65 -6.40 -13.91
N GLU A 143 23.99 -7.34 -13.23
CA GLU A 143 23.09 -8.29 -13.87
C GLU A 143 21.96 -7.54 -14.58
N VAL A 144 21.75 -7.87 -15.86
CA VAL A 144 20.60 -7.32 -16.62
C VAL A 144 19.37 -8.12 -16.31
N VAL A 145 18.35 -7.44 -15.79
CA VAL A 145 17.07 -8.05 -15.40
C VAL A 145 15.92 -7.48 -16.22
N ARG A 146 14.96 -8.33 -16.58
CA ARG A 146 13.70 -7.93 -17.19
C ARG A 146 12.65 -7.71 -16.10
N VAL A 147 12.03 -6.54 -16.11
CA VAL A 147 10.97 -6.16 -15.16
C VAL A 147 9.77 -5.59 -15.87
N THR A 148 8.59 -5.87 -15.34
CA THR A 148 7.36 -5.13 -15.66
C THR A 148 7.11 -4.13 -14.54
N ILE A 149 6.92 -2.89 -14.90
CA ILE A 149 6.72 -1.77 -13.99
C ILE A 149 5.31 -1.24 -14.20
N GLN A 150 4.60 -1.02 -13.10
CA GLN A 150 3.30 -0.38 -13.06
C GLN A 150 3.37 0.79 -12.09
N ILE A 151 3.02 1.98 -12.56
CA ILE A 151 2.97 3.21 -11.77
C ILE A 151 1.57 3.81 -11.81
N TYR A 152 1.14 4.44 -10.71
CA TYR A 152 -0.15 5.11 -10.66
C TYR A 152 -0.15 6.35 -11.55
N ASN A 153 -1.20 6.52 -12.35
CA ASN A 153 -1.31 7.64 -13.29
C ASN A 153 -1.86 8.89 -12.56
N HIS A 154 -0.99 9.86 -12.32
CA HIS A 154 -1.30 11.13 -11.68
C HIS A 154 -0.63 12.29 -12.44
N ASP A 155 -0.88 13.54 -12.05
CA ASP A 155 -0.44 14.74 -12.79
C ASP A 155 1.09 14.83 -13.00
N GLN A 156 1.88 14.19 -12.14
CA GLN A 156 3.35 14.22 -12.21
C GLN A 156 3.96 12.85 -12.59
N VAL A 157 3.19 11.90 -13.06
CA VAL A 157 3.64 10.54 -13.42
C VAL A 157 4.80 10.54 -14.42
N THR A 158 4.88 11.55 -15.27
CA THR A 158 5.98 11.71 -16.25
C THR A 158 7.36 11.83 -15.61
N LYS A 159 7.45 12.29 -14.36
CA LYS A 159 8.73 12.33 -13.63
C LYS A 159 9.25 10.92 -13.33
N SER A 160 8.38 10.05 -12.82
CA SER A 160 8.72 8.65 -12.57
C SER A 160 9.03 7.92 -13.87
N GLN A 161 8.25 8.15 -14.93
CA GLN A 161 8.54 7.58 -16.26
C GLN A 161 9.93 7.99 -16.75
N GLN A 162 10.31 9.28 -16.66
CA GLN A 162 11.62 9.75 -17.07
C GLN A 162 12.76 9.10 -16.27
N ILE A 163 12.58 8.90 -14.95
CA ILE A 163 13.59 8.21 -14.13
C ILE A 163 13.74 6.77 -14.61
N ILE A 164 12.63 6.06 -14.83
CA ILE A 164 12.64 4.67 -15.31
C ILE A 164 13.29 4.60 -16.70
N ASP A 165 12.91 5.51 -17.61
CA ASP A 165 13.46 5.55 -18.99
C ASP A 165 14.98 5.77 -18.97
N ASN A 166 15.48 6.64 -18.08
CA ASN A 166 16.92 6.87 -17.92
C ASN A 166 17.71 5.64 -17.40
N LEU A 167 17.05 4.75 -16.66
CA LEU A 167 17.60 3.51 -16.14
C LEU A 167 17.40 2.33 -17.11
N THR A 168 16.58 2.51 -18.15
CA THR A 168 16.21 1.47 -19.10
C THR A 168 17.34 1.19 -20.09
N LEU A 169 17.83 -0.05 -20.11
CA LEU A 169 18.79 -0.54 -21.09
C LEU A 169 18.11 -0.91 -22.42
N LYS A 170 16.91 -1.46 -22.34
CA LYS A 170 16.10 -1.85 -23.49
C LYS A 170 14.62 -1.85 -23.14
N GLU A 171 13.82 -1.18 -23.93
CA GLU A 171 12.37 -1.28 -23.90
C GLU A 171 11.92 -2.58 -24.59
N ILE A 172 11.05 -3.33 -23.91
CA ILE A 172 10.44 -4.58 -24.41
C ILE A 172 8.97 -4.33 -24.78
N VAL A 173 8.25 -3.64 -23.90
CA VAL A 173 6.87 -3.18 -24.12
C VAL A 173 6.84 -1.70 -23.78
N PRO A 174 6.46 -0.83 -24.72
CA PRO A 174 6.38 0.61 -24.47
C PRO A 174 5.34 0.96 -23.43
N TRP A 175 5.44 2.17 -22.89
CA TRP A 175 4.44 2.69 -21.96
C TRP A 175 3.03 2.64 -22.54
N HIS A 176 2.11 2.11 -21.76
CA HIS A 176 0.69 2.03 -22.12
C HIS A 176 -0.18 2.12 -20.88
N SER A 177 -1.36 2.70 -21.03
CA SER A 177 -2.32 2.86 -19.93
C SER A 177 -3.22 1.65 -19.78
N ILE A 178 -3.40 1.19 -18.54
CA ILE A 178 -4.42 0.22 -18.18
C ILE A 178 -5.11 0.76 -16.93
N LEU A 179 -6.41 1.06 -17.01
CA LEU A 179 -7.17 1.69 -15.92
C LEU A 179 -6.46 2.95 -15.41
N SER A 180 -6.20 3.02 -14.12
CA SER A 180 -5.53 4.16 -13.46
C SER A 180 -4.01 4.02 -13.41
N TYR A 181 -3.41 3.19 -14.27
CA TYR A 181 -1.98 2.90 -14.24
C TYR A 181 -1.31 3.07 -15.58
N GLN A 182 -0.03 3.44 -15.54
CA GLN A 182 0.91 3.37 -16.66
C GLN A 182 1.77 2.12 -16.48
N ASN A 183 1.94 1.35 -17.55
CA ASN A 183 2.64 0.08 -17.55
C ASN A 183 3.72 0.04 -18.62
N THR A 184 4.86 -0.55 -18.28
CA THR A 184 5.94 -0.84 -19.25
C THR A 184 6.64 -2.15 -18.90
N THR A 185 7.32 -2.76 -19.84
CA THR A 185 8.27 -3.85 -19.59
C THR A 185 9.61 -3.48 -20.18
N VAL A 186 10.63 -3.46 -19.34
CA VAL A 186 11.99 -3.02 -19.70
C VAL A 186 13.03 -3.99 -19.16
N THR A 187 14.28 -3.85 -19.65
CA THR A 187 15.46 -4.39 -18.97
C THR A 187 16.21 -3.27 -18.31
N VAL A 188 16.66 -3.51 -17.08
CA VAL A 188 17.43 -2.58 -16.25
C VAL A 188 18.59 -3.34 -15.58
N LEU A 189 19.53 -2.64 -14.96
CA LEU A 189 20.51 -3.27 -14.08
C LEU A 189 19.86 -3.66 -12.75
N ALA A 190 20.26 -4.79 -12.17
CA ALA A 190 19.78 -5.23 -10.87
C ALA A 190 20.04 -4.19 -9.77
N GLY A 191 21.13 -3.43 -9.87
CA GLY A 191 21.46 -2.33 -8.96
C GLY A 191 20.44 -1.18 -8.96
N ASP A 192 19.69 -0.99 -10.05
CA ASP A 192 18.73 0.10 -10.19
C ASP A 192 17.34 -0.25 -9.61
N LEU A 193 17.09 -1.51 -9.28
CA LEU A 193 15.79 -1.98 -8.80
C LEU A 193 15.35 -1.26 -7.52
N ALA A 194 16.28 -1.00 -6.59
CA ALA A 194 15.99 -0.28 -5.36
C ALA A 194 15.57 1.17 -5.66
N THR A 195 16.24 1.84 -6.61
CA THR A 195 15.90 3.21 -7.03
C THR A 195 14.50 3.26 -7.64
N ILE A 196 14.16 2.30 -8.50
CA ILE A 196 12.82 2.21 -9.11
C ILE A 196 11.76 1.97 -8.02
N ALA A 197 12.00 1.10 -7.06
CA ALA A 197 11.07 0.82 -5.97
C ALA A 197 10.84 2.01 -5.02
N GLN A 198 11.78 2.97 -4.95
CA GLN A 198 11.67 4.21 -4.15
C GLN A 198 10.75 5.26 -4.81
N LEU A 199 10.33 5.10 -6.07
CA LEU A 199 9.43 6.05 -6.74
C LEU A 199 8.09 6.14 -5.98
N PRO A 200 7.43 7.33 -5.98
CA PRO A 200 6.25 7.58 -5.14
C PRO A 200 5.00 6.80 -5.57
N ASP A 201 4.90 6.39 -6.82
CA ASP A 201 3.73 5.91 -7.56
C ASP A 201 3.78 4.44 -8.00
#